data_dff4861533ca94955c12b364289045bd
#
_entry.id   dff4861533ca94955c12b364289045bd
#
_cell.length_a   1.000
_cell.length_b   1.000
_cell.length_c   1.000
_cell.angle_alpha   90.00
_cell.angle_beta   90.00
_cell.angle_gamma   90.00
#
_symmetry.space_group_name_H-M   'P 1'
#
loop_
_entity.id
_entity.type
_entity.pdbx_description
1 polymer ?
#
loop_
_entity_poly.entity_id
_entity_poly.type
_entity_poly.pdbx_seq_one_letter_code
_entity_poly.pdbx_strand_id
1 'polypeptide(L)'
;MSARILVVDDVPANVKLLEARLSAEYFQVMTASSGADALKICERGECDMILLDVMMPDMDGFEACRRLKSNPATHFIPVVMVTALDSSADRVRGLEAGADDFLTKPVSDVALIARVRSLTRLKMMTDELRMRALTSFEIGVQAPERGAVADTGKGGRVLLVDDRPTSHERLAPLLSQEHAVDVETDPAEALFRAADGDYDLLIVSLDLDNFDGLRLCSQARSLERTRHVPILAIADPAHNARLLRGLEIGVNDYLLRPVDSNELLARARSQI
;
A
#
# COMPACT_ATOMS: atom_id res chain seq x y z
N MET A 1 11.26 -4.16 17.39
CA MET A 1 12.43 -3.61 16.65
C MET A 1 11.94 -2.42 15.86
N SER A 2 12.74 -1.36 15.77
CA SER A 2 12.39 -0.20 14.93
C SER A 2 12.71 -0.52 13.47
N ALA A 3 11.79 -0.22 12.54
CA ALA A 3 12.02 -0.46 11.12
C ALA A 3 13.12 0.48 10.58
N ARG A 4 13.91 -0.03 9.62
CA ARG A 4 15.02 0.67 8.96
C ARG A 4 14.52 1.23 7.63
N ILE A 5 14.44 2.56 7.55
CA ILE A 5 13.92 3.27 6.38
C ILE A 5 15.09 3.88 5.59
N LEU A 6 15.20 3.55 4.33
CA LEU A 6 16.16 4.18 3.42
C LEU A 6 15.52 5.38 2.72
N VAL A 7 16.09 6.55 2.93
CA VAL A 7 15.69 7.79 2.25
C VAL A 7 16.67 8.08 1.12
N VAL A 8 16.16 8.19 -0.10
CA VAL A 8 16.95 8.40 -1.33
C VAL A 8 16.48 9.67 -2.01
N ASP A 9 17.31 10.68 -2.05
CA ASP A 9 17.06 11.97 -2.72
C ASP A 9 18.41 12.63 -2.99
N ASP A 10 18.63 13.19 -4.17
CA ASP A 10 19.88 13.86 -4.55
C ASP A 10 20.04 15.25 -3.91
N VAL A 11 18.96 15.80 -3.34
CA VAL A 11 18.96 17.08 -2.64
C VAL A 11 19.13 16.87 -1.13
N PRO A 12 20.28 17.24 -0.53
CA PRO A 12 20.55 16.97 0.89
C PRO A 12 19.56 17.60 1.86
N ALA A 13 18.91 18.69 1.49
CA ALA A 13 17.88 19.33 2.31
C ALA A 13 16.63 18.45 2.45
N ASN A 14 16.21 17.79 1.36
CA ASN A 14 15.08 16.86 1.38
C ASN A 14 15.39 15.65 2.26
N VAL A 15 16.59 15.07 2.09
CA VAL A 15 17.05 13.94 2.90
C VAL A 15 16.98 14.27 4.39
N LYS A 16 17.58 15.41 4.80
CA LYS A 16 17.60 15.85 6.21
C LYS A 16 16.20 16.08 6.77
N LEU A 17 15.30 16.64 5.95
CA LEU A 17 13.91 16.87 6.37
C LEU A 17 13.18 15.56 6.65
N LEU A 18 13.25 14.59 5.74
CA LEU A 18 12.63 13.28 5.90
C LEU A 18 13.28 12.49 7.04
N GLU A 19 14.60 12.52 7.15
CA GLU A 19 15.36 11.91 8.25
C GLU A 19 14.89 12.43 9.61
N ALA A 20 14.79 13.76 9.78
CA ALA A 20 14.34 14.37 11.03
C ALA A 20 12.91 13.94 11.41
N ARG A 21 11.99 13.93 10.43
CA ARG A 21 10.59 13.52 10.63
C ARG A 21 10.47 12.06 11.03
N LEU A 22 11.17 11.17 10.34
CA LEU A 22 11.13 9.73 10.61
C LEU A 22 11.81 9.38 11.93
N SER A 23 12.93 10.03 12.25
CA SER A 23 13.65 9.83 13.51
C SER A 23 12.82 10.28 14.71
N ALA A 24 12.01 11.34 14.58
CA ALA A 24 11.07 11.78 15.60
C ALA A 24 10.00 10.71 15.92
N GLU A 25 9.69 9.83 14.98
CA GLU A 25 8.77 8.70 15.11
C GLU A 25 9.48 7.37 15.44
N TYR A 26 10.73 7.46 15.88
CA TYR A 26 11.57 6.34 16.31
C TYR A 26 11.93 5.33 15.22
N PHE A 27 11.88 5.69 13.93
CA PHE A 27 12.44 4.87 12.87
C PHE A 27 13.96 5.01 12.80
N GLN A 28 14.63 3.94 12.39
CA GLN A 28 16.05 4.02 12.04
C GLN A 28 16.15 4.49 10.58
N VAL A 29 16.85 5.58 10.34
CA VAL A 29 16.94 6.17 9.00
C VAL A 29 18.34 5.98 8.45
N MET A 30 18.39 5.48 7.22
CA MET A 30 19.58 5.43 6.38
C MET A 30 19.35 6.36 5.19
N THR A 31 20.42 6.86 4.61
CA THR A 31 20.32 7.83 3.53
C THR A 31 21.20 7.44 2.35
N ALA A 32 20.73 7.73 1.14
CA ALA A 32 21.50 7.63 -0.09
C ALA A 32 21.23 8.87 -0.96
N SER A 33 22.22 9.29 -1.73
CA SER A 33 22.10 10.44 -2.62
C SER A 33 21.92 10.06 -4.09
N SER A 34 21.82 8.78 -4.39
CA SER A 34 21.63 8.26 -5.74
C SER A 34 20.90 6.91 -5.76
N GLY A 35 20.26 6.60 -6.90
CA GLY A 35 19.66 5.29 -7.12
C GLY A 35 20.69 4.14 -7.05
N ALA A 36 21.90 4.37 -7.54
CA ALA A 36 22.98 3.37 -7.52
C ALA A 36 23.42 2.99 -6.09
N ASP A 37 23.49 3.96 -5.18
CA ASP A 37 23.85 3.70 -3.79
C ASP A 37 22.69 3.04 -3.04
N ALA A 38 21.46 3.44 -3.36
CA ALA A 38 20.26 2.80 -2.83
C ALA A 38 20.23 1.29 -3.15
N LEU A 39 20.51 0.92 -4.40
CA LEU A 39 20.59 -0.51 -4.80
C LEU A 39 21.61 -1.28 -3.96
N LYS A 40 22.82 -0.74 -3.77
CA LYS A 40 23.88 -1.38 -2.96
C LYS A 40 23.47 -1.61 -1.51
N ILE A 41 22.79 -0.61 -0.89
CA ILE A 41 22.30 -0.71 0.50
C ILE A 41 21.24 -1.80 0.60
N CYS A 42 20.29 -1.82 -0.34
CA CYS A 42 19.21 -2.80 -0.35
C CYS A 42 19.71 -4.24 -0.56
N GLU A 43 20.71 -4.44 -1.42
CA GLU A 43 21.31 -5.76 -1.65
C GLU A 43 22.00 -6.35 -0.42
N ARG A 44 22.44 -5.52 0.52
CA ARG A 44 22.98 -5.96 1.81
C ARG A 44 21.91 -6.37 2.82
N GLY A 45 20.62 -6.19 2.50
CA GLY A 45 19.53 -6.48 3.41
C GLY A 45 19.45 -5.52 4.61
N GLU A 46 19.94 -4.30 4.44
CA GLU A 46 20.05 -3.33 5.52
C GLU A 46 18.80 -2.47 5.70
N CYS A 47 17.82 -2.50 4.77
CA CYS A 47 16.60 -1.69 4.85
C CYS A 47 15.32 -2.52 4.78
N ASP A 48 14.30 -2.02 5.45
CA ASP A 48 12.98 -2.65 5.51
C ASP A 48 11.96 -1.91 4.62
N MET A 49 12.26 -0.67 4.20
CA MET A 49 11.42 0.15 3.31
C MET A 49 12.26 1.27 2.68
N ILE A 50 11.86 1.73 1.51
CA ILE A 50 12.54 2.78 0.75
C ILE A 50 11.59 3.95 0.49
N LEU A 51 12.04 5.17 0.80
CA LEU A 51 11.48 6.41 0.29
C LEU A 51 12.39 6.90 -0.83
N LEU A 52 11.90 6.92 -2.06
CA LEU A 52 12.70 7.11 -3.27
C LEU A 52 12.24 8.35 -4.05
N ASP A 53 13.11 9.34 -4.16
CA ASP A 53 12.84 10.45 -5.08
C ASP A 53 12.83 9.99 -6.53
N VAL A 54 11.93 10.58 -7.31
CA VAL A 54 11.81 10.27 -8.74
C VAL A 54 12.82 11.02 -9.57
N MET A 55 13.05 12.30 -9.23
CA MET A 55 13.86 13.22 -10.02
C MET A 55 15.32 13.25 -9.57
N MET A 56 16.08 12.23 -9.93
CA MET A 56 17.51 12.14 -9.61
C MET A 56 18.35 12.10 -10.88
N PRO A 57 19.59 12.62 -10.85
CA PRO A 57 20.53 12.52 -11.97
C PRO A 57 20.99 11.07 -12.18
N ASP A 58 21.45 10.77 -13.39
CA ASP A 58 22.01 9.49 -13.87
C ASP A 58 21.00 8.34 -13.87
N MET A 59 20.39 8.03 -12.74
CA MET A 59 19.37 6.98 -12.59
C MET A 59 18.15 7.59 -11.91
N ASP A 60 17.04 7.73 -12.65
CA ASP A 60 15.77 8.20 -12.09
C ASP A 60 15.16 7.19 -11.13
N GLY A 61 14.22 7.65 -10.29
CA GLY A 61 13.57 6.79 -9.29
C GLY A 61 12.75 5.65 -9.93
N PHE A 62 12.22 5.83 -11.13
CA PHE A 62 11.50 4.76 -11.83
C PHE A 62 12.44 3.62 -12.23
N GLU A 63 13.62 3.94 -12.74
CA GLU A 63 14.62 2.94 -13.11
C GLU A 63 15.18 2.24 -11.88
N ALA A 64 15.46 2.99 -10.81
CA ALA A 64 15.91 2.42 -9.53
C ALA A 64 14.86 1.45 -8.96
N CYS A 65 13.57 1.82 -8.99
CA CYS A 65 12.48 0.98 -8.55
C CYS A 65 12.37 -0.30 -9.38
N ARG A 66 12.38 -0.21 -10.71
CA ARG A 66 12.37 -1.41 -11.58
C ARG A 66 13.49 -2.38 -11.25
N ARG A 67 14.71 -1.88 -11.03
CA ARG A 67 15.85 -2.72 -10.67
C ARG A 67 15.68 -3.39 -9.31
N LEU A 68 15.19 -2.65 -8.31
CA LEU A 68 14.86 -3.20 -6.98
C LEU A 68 13.82 -4.31 -7.09
N LYS A 69 12.74 -4.07 -7.84
CA LYS A 69 11.63 -5.02 -7.97
C LYS A 69 11.92 -6.22 -8.88
N SER A 70 12.86 -6.11 -9.80
CA SER A 70 13.31 -7.25 -10.63
C SER A 70 14.37 -8.11 -9.97
N ASN A 71 15.00 -7.66 -8.90
CA ASN A 71 16.04 -8.43 -8.19
C ASN A 71 15.41 -9.32 -7.09
N PRO A 72 15.58 -10.66 -7.14
CA PRO A 72 15.03 -11.58 -6.14
C PRO A 72 15.44 -11.29 -4.70
N ALA A 73 16.56 -10.60 -4.49
CA ALA A 73 17.03 -10.23 -3.15
C ALA A 73 16.34 -8.97 -2.58
N THR A 74 15.72 -8.15 -3.42
CA THR A 74 15.17 -6.82 -2.99
C THR A 74 13.73 -6.58 -3.41
N HIS A 75 13.13 -7.40 -4.28
CA HIS A 75 11.78 -7.18 -4.81
C HIS A 75 10.70 -7.06 -3.74
N PHE A 76 10.90 -7.69 -2.59
CA PHE A 76 9.97 -7.68 -1.45
C PHE A 76 10.11 -6.44 -0.56
N ILE A 77 11.09 -5.56 -0.80
CA ILE A 77 11.23 -4.32 -0.04
C ILE A 77 10.21 -3.31 -0.56
N PRO A 78 9.32 -2.78 0.29
CA PRO A 78 8.38 -1.75 -0.12
C PRO A 78 9.10 -0.47 -0.59
N VAL A 79 8.65 0.07 -1.72
CA VAL A 79 9.16 1.31 -2.31
C VAL A 79 8.05 2.34 -2.38
N VAL A 80 8.22 3.47 -1.70
CA VAL A 80 7.34 4.64 -1.82
C VAL A 80 8.07 5.72 -2.60
N MET A 81 7.51 6.12 -3.73
CA MET A 81 8.05 7.22 -4.50
C MET A 81 7.66 8.56 -3.89
N VAL A 82 8.64 9.44 -3.70
CA VAL A 82 8.46 10.80 -3.20
C VAL A 82 8.72 11.76 -4.35
N THR A 83 7.69 12.42 -4.89
CA THR A 83 7.81 13.13 -6.15
C THR A 83 7.11 14.49 -6.15
N ALA A 84 7.65 15.45 -6.90
CA ALA A 84 6.97 16.69 -7.25
C ALA A 84 6.02 16.50 -8.46
N LEU A 85 6.08 15.35 -9.13
CA LEU A 85 5.21 15.02 -10.26
C LEU A 85 3.82 14.67 -9.73
N ASP A 86 2.81 15.41 -10.15
CA ASP A 86 1.44 15.31 -9.64
C ASP A 86 0.45 14.81 -10.71
N SER A 87 0.94 14.41 -11.88
CA SER A 87 0.08 13.89 -12.94
C SER A 87 -0.32 12.44 -12.67
N SER A 88 -1.54 12.07 -13.07
CA SER A 88 -2.00 10.68 -13.06
C SER A 88 -1.08 9.76 -13.87
N ALA A 89 -0.51 10.27 -14.97
CA ALA A 89 0.42 9.52 -15.82
C ALA A 89 1.71 9.14 -15.08
N ASP A 90 2.26 10.04 -14.26
CA ASP A 90 3.47 9.77 -13.49
C ASP A 90 3.21 8.73 -12.38
N ARG A 91 2.05 8.79 -11.74
CA ARG A 91 1.63 7.79 -10.75
C ARG A 91 1.49 6.40 -11.39
N VAL A 92 0.84 6.31 -12.55
CA VAL A 92 0.73 5.05 -13.31
C VAL A 92 2.11 4.52 -13.67
N ARG A 93 2.99 5.37 -14.21
CA ARG A 93 4.37 4.99 -14.56
C ARG A 93 5.16 4.43 -13.38
N GLY A 94 4.96 4.98 -12.20
CA GLY A 94 5.62 4.47 -11.01
C GLY A 94 5.06 3.15 -10.51
N LEU A 95 3.73 2.97 -10.56
CA LEU A 95 3.10 1.69 -10.25
C LEU A 95 3.53 0.60 -11.24
N GLU A 96 3.64 0.93 -12.54
CA GLU A 96 4.20 0.03 -13.55
C GLU A 96 5.70 -0.28 -13.30
N ALA A 97 6.44 0.63 -12.68
CA ALA A 97 7.81 0.37 -12.22
C ALA A 97 7.86 -0.53 -10.98
N GLY A 98 6.72 -0.87 -10.40
CA GLY A 98 6.58 -1.72 -9.21
C GLY A 98 6.60 -0.98 -7.88
N ALA A 99 6.44 0.36 -7.86
CA ALA A 99 6.31 1.09 -6.61
C ALA A 99 5.04 0.66 -5.87
N ASP A 100 5.16 0.53 -4.55
CA ASP A 100 4.04 0.15 -3.69
C ASP A 100 3.16 1.36 -3.36
N ASP A 101 3.73 2.59 -3.37
CA ASP A 101 2.95 3.81 -3.11
C ASP A 101 3.69 5.10 -3.54
N PHE A 102 3.00 6.25 -3.36
CA PHE A 102 3.47 7.59 -3.70
C PHE A 102 3.21 8.60 -2.60
N LEU A 103 4.12 9.56 -2.50
CA LEU A 103 3.98 10.78 -1.70
C LEU A 103 4.31 11.99 -2.57
N THR A 104 3.37 12.92 -2.71
CA THR A 104 3.58 14.15 -3.47
C THR A 104 4.29 15.19 -2.62
N LYS A 105 5.33 15.84 -3.15
CA LYS A 105 5.99 16.99 -2.53
C LYS A 105 5.11 18.25 -2.68
N PRO A 106 4.90 19.07 -1.62
CA PRO A 106 5.49 18.96 -0.28
C PRO A 106 4.87 17.80 0.51
N VAL A 107 5.72 16.95 1.09
CA VAL A 107 5.27 15.75 1.80
C VAL A 107 4.58 16.14 3.11
N SER A 108 3.33 15.74 3.28
CA SER A 108 2.61 15.86 4.54
C SER A 108 3.18 14.88 5.56
N ASP A 109 3.50 15.38 6.77
CA ASP A 109 4.03 14.53 7.88
C ASP A 109 3.14 13.35 8.16
N VAL A 110 1.87 13.60 8.13
CA VAL A 110 0.85 12.63 8.43
C VAL A 110 0.77 11.56 7.35
N ALA A 111 0.73 11.95 6.07
CA ALA A 111 0.76 11.00 4.97
C ALA A 111 2.04 10.15 4.99
N LEU A 112 3.19 10.77 5.25
CA LEU A 112 4.47 10.10 5.37
C LEU A 112 4.44 9.00 6.44
N ILE A 113 4.11 9.39 7.68
CA ILE A 113 4.15 8.47 8.82
C ILE A 113 3.13 7.34 8.68
N ALA A 114 1.93 7.65 8.20
CA ALA A 114 0.90 6.65 7.95
C ALA A 114 1.34 5.60 6.92
N ARG A 115 1.94 6.04 5.80
CA ARG A 115 2.44 5.13 4.75
C ARG A 115 3.60 4.28 5.26
N VAL A 116 4.56 4.90 5.92
CA VAL A 116 5.71 4.18 6.47
C VAL A 116 5.26 3.13 7.48
N ARG A 117 4.35 3.45 8.41
CA ARG A 117 3.82 2.50 9.38
C ARG A 117 3.05 1.34 8.71
N SER A 118 2.19 1.66 7.74
CA SER A 118 1.40 0.64 7.05
C SER A 118 2.29 -0.36 6.29
N LEU A 119 3.20 0.14 5.45
CA LEU A 119 4.05 -0.71 4.61
C LEU A 119 5.12 -1.47 5.40
N THR A 120 5.71 -0.87 6.43
CA THR A 120 6.65 -1.59 7.30
C THR A 120 5.97 -2.69 8.10
N ARG A 121 4.73 -2.46 8.56
CA ARG A 121 3.94 -3.50 9.22
C ARG A 121 3.64 -4.67 8.27
N LEU A 122 3.21 -4.39 7.04
CA LEU A 122 2.96 -5.40 6.03
C LEU A 122 4.23 -6.21 5.73
N LYS A 123 5.37 -5.52 5.56
CA LYS A 123 6.68 -6.16 5.33
C LYS A 123 7.05 -7.11 6.48
N MET A 124 6.91 -6.68 7.73
CA MET A 124 7.21 -7.51 8.89
C MET A 124 6.33 -8.77 8.95
N MET A 125 5.04 -8.64 8.65
CA MET A 125 4.12 -9.78 8.61
C MET A 125 4.48 -10.77 7.50
N THR A 126 4.82 -10.26 6.32
CA THR A 126 5.24 -11.10 5.17
C THR A 126 6.56 -11.81 5.45
N ASP A 127 7.52 -11.14 6.07
CA ASP A 127 8.80 -11.74 6.45
C ASP A 127 8.61 -12.85 7.50
N GLU A 128 7.73 -12.63 8.49
CA GLU A 128 7.41 -13.65 9.48
C GLU A 128 6.79 -14.90 8.84
N LEU A 129 5.86 -14.72 7.89
CA LEU A 129 5.25 -15.83 7.15
C LEU A 129 6.28 -16.59 6.31
N ARG A 130 7.19 -15.88 5.63
CA ARG A 130 8.29 -16.50 4.87
C ARG A 130 9.23 -17.29 5.76
N MET A 131 9.62 -16.73 6.91
CA MET A 131 10.47 -17.43 7.87
C MET A 131 9.80 -18.69 8.41
N ARG A 132 8.51 -18.65 8.72
CA ARG A 132 7.73 -19.82 9.14
C ARG A 132 7.66 -20.88 8.03
N ALA A 133 7.44 -20.48 6.78
CA ALA A 133 7.42 -21.39 5.64
C ALA A 133 8.77 -22.09 5.43
N LEU A 134 9.88 -21.36 5.53
CA LEU A 134 11.23 -21.94 5.43
C LEU A 134 11.51 -22.94 6.57
N THR A 135 11.13 -22.60 7.79
CA THR A 135 11.32 -23.49 8.96
C THR A 135 10.44 -24.74 8.84
N SER A 136 9.20 -24.61 8.31
CA SER A 136 8.31 -25.76 8.07
C SER A 136 8.88 -26.71 7.01
N PHE A 137 9.55 -26.17 6.00
CA PHE A 137 10.22 -26.98 4.96
C PHE A 137 11.41 -27.78 5.52
N GLU A 138 12.20 -27.19 6.43
CA GLU A 138 13.31 -27.87 7.12
C GLU A 138 12.82 -28.99 8.06
N ILE A 139 11.61 -28.90 8.60
CA ILE A 139 11.04 -29.91 9.53
C ILE A 139 10.24 -30.99 8.75
N GLY A 140 10.18 -30.93 7.40
CA GLY A 140 9.55 -31.96 6.57
C GLY A 140 8.01 -31.95 6.58
N VAL A 141 7.38 -30.89 7.05
CA VAL A 141 5.93 -30.67 6.92
C VAL A 141 5.67 -30.13 5.52
N GLN A 142 5.11 -30.93 4.64
CA GLN A 142 4.68 -30.47 3.32
C GLN A 142 3.66 -29.35 3.48
N ALA A 143 4.07 -28.11 3.20
CA ALA A 143 3.13 -27.05 2.93
C ALA A 143 2.32 -27.42 1.67
N PRO A 144 1.00 -27.20 1.62
CA PRO A 144 0.24 -27.42 0.41
C PRO A 144 0.89 -26.58 -0.71
N GLU A 145 1.25 -27.26 -1.81
CA GLU A 145 1.71 -26.62 -3.03
C GLU A 145 0.61 -25.67 -3.56
N ARG A 146 0.57 -24.45 -3.06
CA ARG A 146 0.04 -23.37 -3.87
C ARG A 146 1.11 -23.10 -4.90
N GLY A 147 0.87 -23.58 -6.12
CA GLY A 147 1.75 -23.38 -7.26
C GLY A 147 2.19 -21.91 -7.29
N ALA A 148 3.45 -21.68 -7.56
CA ALA A 148 3.99 -20.36 -7.86
C ALA A 148 3.38 -19.87 -9.20
N VAL A 149 2.09 -19.54 -9.18
CA VAL A 149 1.46 -18.66 -10.16
C VAL A 149 2.00 -17.29 -9.77
N ALA A 150 2.67 -16.64 -10.71
CA ALA A 150 3.03 -15.23 -10.53
C ALA A 150 1.73 -14.52 -10.12
N ASP A 151 1.66 -14.07 -8.87
CA ASP A 151 0.49 -13.40 -8.34
C ASP A 151 0.37 -12.07 -9.07
N THR A 152 -0.51 -12.03 -10.06
CA THR A 152 -0.71 -10.85 -10.90
C THR A 152 -1.61 -9.82 -10.22
N GLY A 153 -2.10 -10.13 -9.00
CA GLY A 153 -3.10 -9.33 -8.30
C GLY A 153 -4.44 -9.22 -9.05
N LYS A 154 -4.72 -10.17 -9.99
CA LYS A 154 -5.94 -10.21 -10.78
C LYS A 154 -6.79 -11.42 -10.42
N GLY A 155 -8.11 -11.29 -10.64
CA GLY A 155 -9.06 -12.39 -10.41
C GLY A 155 -9.52 -12.50 -8.96
N GLY A 156 -9.13 -11.58 -8.07
CA GLY A 156 -9.59 -11.52 -6.70
C GLY A 156 -11.06 -11.13 -6.57
N ARG A 157 -11.65 -11.43 -5.42
CA ARG A 157 -13.02 -11.06 -5.08
C ARG A 157 -13.06 -9.80 -4.23
N VAL A 158 -13.72 -8.75 -4.71
CA VAL A 158 -13.73 -7.40 -4.12
C VAL A 158 -15.14 -7.07 -3.62
N LEU A 159 -15.26 -6.61 -2.38
CA LEU A 159 -16.48 -5.98 -1.87
C LEU A 159 -16.30 -4.47 -1.87
N LEU A 160 -17.06 -3.78 -2.73
CA LEU A 160 -17.12 -2.32 -2.79
C LEU A 160 -18.28 -1.80 -1.93
N VAL A 161 -17.96 -1.07 -0.87
CA VAL A 161 -18.94 -0.46 0.03
C VAL A 161 -18.99 1.06 -0.20
N ASP A 162 -20.01 1.51 -0.91
CA ASP A 162 -20.19 2.92 -1.25
C ASP A 162 -21.69 3.18 -1.50
N ASP A 163 -22.32 4.05 -0.73
CA ASP A 163 -23.73 4.39 -0.82
C ASP A 163 -24.02 5.47 -1.87
N ARG A 164 -22.99 6.08 -2.48
CA ARG A 164 -23.13 7.09 -3.53
C ARG A 164 -23.31 6.44 -4.91
N PRO A 165 -24.49 6.52 -5.55
CA PRO A 165 -24.76 5.89 -6.85
C PRO A 165 -23.74 6.29 -7.91
N THR A 166 -23.46 7.59 -8.04
CA THR A 166 -22.46 8.12 -9.00
C THR A 166 -21.07 7.60 -8.82
N SER A 167 -20.73 7.10 -7.64
CA SER A 167 -19.43 6.53 -7.30
C SER A 167 -19.38 5.04 -7.63
N HIS A 168 -20.23 4.23 -7.01
CA HIS A 168 -20.15 2.78 -7.20
C HIS A 168 -20.53 2.34 -8.61
N GLU A 169 -21.48 3.01 -9.29
CA GLU A 169 -21.82 2.76 -10.69
C GLU A 169 -20.65 3.01 -11.65
N ARG A 170 -19.71 3.88 -11.28
CA ARG A 170 -18.50 4.13 -12.05
C ARG A 170 -17.36 3.18 -11.67
N LEU A 171 -17.15 2.92 -10.38
CA LEU A 171 -16.01 2.16 -9.89
C LEU A 171 -16.17 0.65 -10.06
N ALA A 172 -17.38 0.10 -9.88
CA ALA A 172 -17.63 -1.32 -9.99
C ALA A 172 -17.34 -1.88 -11.41
N PRO A 173 -17.76 -1.25 -12.53
CA PRO A 173 -17.40 -1.73 -13.86
C PRO A 173 -15.90 -1.67 -14.15
N LEU A 174 -15.17 -0.69 -13.57
CA LEU A 174 -13.72 -0.59 -13.72
C LEU A 174 -13.03 -1.77 -13.03
N LEU A 175 -13.38 -2.02 -11.77
CA LEU A 175 -12.84 -3.15 -11.00
C LEU A 175 -13.21 -4.49 -11.62
N SER A 176 -14.40 -4.61 -12.21
CA SER A 176 -14.88 -5.84 -12.84
C SER A 176 -14.12 -6.23 -14.11
N GLN A 177 -13.23 -5.36 -14.61
CA GLN A 177 -12.33 -5.73 -15.71
C GLN A 177 -11.28 -6.76 -15.26
N GLU A 178 -10.98 -6.81 -13.99
CA GLU A 178 -9.90 -7.65 -13.45
C GLU A 178 -10.30 -8.50 -12.25
N HIS A 179 -11.42 -8.18 -11.58
CA HIS A 179 -11.85 -8.80 -10.32
C HIS A 179 -13.32 -9.18 -10.35
N ALA A 180 -13.74 -10.10 -9.50
CA ALA A 180 -15.16 -10.32 -9.20
C ALA A 180 -15.60 -9.29 -8.17
N VAL A 181 -16.59 -8.44 -8.51
CA VAL A 181 -16.97 -7.29 -7.67
C VAL A 181 -18.40 -7.44 -7.20
N ASP A 182 -18.57 -7.42 -5.89
CA ASP A 182 -19.85 -7.24 -5.23
C ASP A 182 -19.95 -5.79 -4.72
N VAL A 183 -21.11 -5.16 -4.93
CA VAL A 183 -21.39 -3.81 -4.41
C VAL A 183 -22.36 -3.91 -3.26
N GLU A 184 -22.08 -3.16 -2.19
CA GLU A 184 -22.99 -3.02 -1.07
C GLU A 184 -23.14 -1.56 -0.68
N THR A 185 -24.36 -1.13 -0.52
CA THR A 185 -24.70 0.26 -0.17
C THR A 185 -25.15 0.43 1.28
N ASP A 186 -25.52 -0.67 1.94
CA ASP A 186 -25.83 -0.68 3.38
C ASP A 186 -24.59 -1.11 4.17
N PRO A 187 -24.03 -0.23 5.01
CA PRO A 187 -22.84 -0.56 5.81
C PRO A 187 -23.03 -1.70 6.83
N ALA A 188 -24.26 -1.89 7.33
CA ALA A 188 -24.54 -2.99 8.25
C ALA A 188 -24.53 -4.33 7.51
N GLU A 189 -25.14 -4.38 6.34
CA GLU A 189 -25.13 -5.54 5.46
C GLU A 189 -23.73 -5.80 4.91
N ALA A 190 -22.96 -4.76 4.61
CA ALA A 190 -21.59 -4.87 4.14
C ALA A 190 -20.69 -5.65 5.13
N LEU A 191 -20.84 -5.40 6.43
CA LEU A 191 -20.06 -6.11 7.44
C LEU A 191 -20.46 -7.60 7.51
N PHE A 192 -21.74 -7.88 7.38
CA PHE A 192 -22.25 -9.24 7.37
C PHE A 192 -21.75 -10.00 6.14
N ARG A 193 -21.85 -9.40 4.95
CA ARG A 193 -21.35 -9.97 3.69
C ARG A 193 -19.82 -10.18 3.73
N ALA A 194 -19.08 -9.22 4.26
CA ALA A 194 -17.64 -9.33 4.42
C ALA A 194 -17.25 -10.51 5.33
N ALA A 195 -18.03 -10.76 6.39
CA ALA A 195 -17.79 -11.86 7.33
C ALA A 195 -18.21 -13.23 6.79
N ASP A 196 -19.22 -13.29 5.93
CA ASP A 196 -19.76 -14.53 5.37
C ASP A 196 -19.11 -14.91 4.03
N GLY A 197 -18.63 -13.92 3.26
CA GLY A 197 -17.98 -14.13 1.98
C GLY A 197 -16.46 -14.23 2.09
N ASP A 198 -15.85 -14.92 1.13
CA ASP A 198 -14.40 -14.97 0.96
C ASP A 198 -13.96 -13.83 0.03
N TYR A 199 -13.72 -12.65 0.60
CA TYR A 199 -13.22 -11.48 -0.13
C TYR A 199 -11.72 -11.33 0.05
N ASP A 200 -11.04 -11.00 -1.06
CA ASP A 200 -9.61 -10.72 -1.08
C ASP A 200 -9.32 -9.23 -0.81
N LEU A 201 -10.30 -8.35 -1.04
CA LEU A 201 -10.18 -6.91 -0.82
C LEU A 201 -11.53 -6.29 -0.42
N LEU A 202 -11.51 -5.42 0.58
CA LEU A 202 -12.62 -4.52 0.90
C LEU A 202 -12.27 -3.12 0.40
N ILE A 203 -13.14 -2.51 -0.42
CA ILE A 203 -13.02 -1.09 -0.79
C ILE A 203 -14.15 -0.35 -0.09
N VAL A 204 -13.81 0.58 0.80
CA VAL A 204 -14.78 1.23 1.70
C VAL A 204 -14.75 2.74 1.54
N SER A 205 -15.89 3.33 1.18
CA SER A 205 -16.06 4.79 1.30
C SER A 205 -16.05 5.20 2.76
N LEU A 206 -15.17 6.12 3.14
CA LEU A 206 -15.17 6.69 4.49
C LEU A 206 -16.28 7.71 4.67
N ASP A 207 -16.78 8.30 3.57
CA ASP A 207 -17.78 9.36 3.54
C ASP A 207 -19.15 8.81 3.12
N LEU A 208 -19.65 7.82 3.86
CA LEU A 208 -21.01 7.31 3.73
C LEU A 208 -22.01 8.30 4.36
N ASP A 209 -23.21 8.41 3.78
CA ASP A 209 -24.17 9.44 4.17
C ASP A 209 -24.75 9.24 5.58
N ASN A 210 -25.06 8.01 5.95
CA ASN A 210 -25.74 7.69 7.21
C ASN A 210 -24.92 6.81 8.16
N PHE A 211 -23.65 6.57 7.85
CA PHE A 211 -22.80 5.69 8.64
C PHE A 211 -21.34 6.16 8.61
N ASP A 212 -20.63 5.93 9.70
CA ASP A 212 -19.21 6.23 9.75
C ASP A 212 -18.40 5.08 9.13
N GLY A 213 -17.83 5.31 7.94
CA GLY A 213 -16.97 4.35 7.25
C GLY A 213 -15.76 3.91 8.06
N LEU A 214 -15.24 4.77 8.95
CA LEU A 214 -14.18 4.38 9.89
C LEU A 214 -14.67 3.33 10.90
N ARG A 215 -15.92 3.44 11.34
CA ARG A 215 -16.51 2.44 12.22
C ARG A 215 -16.64 1.08 11.52
N LEU A 216 -17.02 1.07 10.24
CA LEU A 216 -17.05 -0.15 9.43
C LEU A 216 -15.66 -0.79 9.35
N CYS A 217 -14.64 0.00 9.02
CA CYS A 217 -13.24 -0.48 8.96
C CYS A 217 -12.78 -1.06 10.32
N SER A 218 -13.10 -0.38 11.42
CA SER A 218 -12.76 -0.85 12.78
C SER A 218 -13.47 -2.17 13.13
N GLN A 219 -14.74 -2.30 12.78
CA GLN A 219 -15.50 -3.52 12.99
C GLN A 219 -14.94 -4.68 12.14
N ALA A 220 -14.62 -4.44 10.87
CA ALA A 220 -13.99 -5.43 10.01
C ALA A 220 -12.64 -5.91 10.58
N ARG A 221 -11.84 -5.03 11.19
CA ARG A 221 -10.59 -5.40 11.87
C ARG A 221 -10.79 -6.19 13.15
N SER A 222 -11.94 -6.05 13.80
CA SER A 222 -12.26 -6.76 15.06
C SER A 222 -12.78 -8.18 14.83
N LEU A 223 -13.28 -8.48 13.64
CA LEU A 223 -13.82 -9.81 13.31
C LEU A 223 -12.70 -10.76 12.85
N GLU A 224 -12.70 -11.98 13.34
CA GLU A 224 -11.67 -12.98 13.04
C GLU A 224 -11.57 -13.29 11.54
N ARG A 225 -12.69 -13.36 10.84
CA ARG A 225 -12.76 -13.66 9.41
C ARG A 225 -12.26 -12.54 8.50
N THR A 226 -12.43 -11.28 8.90
CA THR A 226 -12.12 -10.12 8.06
C THR A 226 -10.91 -9.32 8.50
N ARG A 227 -10.37 -9.58 9.69
CA ARG A 227 -9.24 -8.81 10.24
C ARG A 227 -7.99 -8.80 9.35
N HIS A 228 -7.82 -9.82 8.51
CA HIS A 228 -6.68 -9.96 7.61
C HIS A 228 -6.95 -9.49 6.18
N VAL A 229 -8.23 -9.31 5.83
CA VAL A 229 -8.62 -8.84 4.49
C VAL A 229 -8.15 -7.41 4.31
N PRO A 230 -7.38 -7.09 3.25
CA PRO A 230 -6.96 -5.73 2.98
C PRO A 230 -8.15 -4.77 2.86
N ILE A 231 -8.00 -3.56 3.36
CA ILE A 231 -9.00 -2.48 3.23
C ILE A 231 -8.38 -1.32 2.46
N LEU A 232 -8.97 -0.99 1.32
CA LEU A 232 -8.69 0.21 0.55
C LEU A 232 -9.79 1.24 0.81
N ALA A 233 -9.45 2.36 1.46
CA ALA A 233 -10.42 3.39 1.76
C ALA A 233 -10.58 4.37 0.60
N ILE A 234 -11.79 4.89 0.40
CA ILE A 234 -12.07 6.03 -0.50
C ILE A 234 -12.56 7.20 0.34
N ALA A 235 -11.97 8.38 0.18
CA ALA A 235 -12.36 9.57 0.95
C ALA A 235 -12.34 10.84 0.11
N ASP A 236 -13.10 11.84 0.56
CA ASP A 236 -13.05 13.18 0.00
C ASP A 236 -11.76 13.93 0.47
N PRO A 237 -11.11 14.72 -0.38
CA PRO A 237 -9.87 15.43 -0.02
C PRO A 237 -10.02 16.37 1.18
N ALA A 238 -11.22 16.86 1.43
CA ALA A 238 -11.53 17.71 2.59
C ALA A 238 -11.42 16.97 3.94
N HIS A 239 -11.44 15.63 3.94
CA HIS A 239 -11.52 14.80 5.14
C HIS A 239 -10.20 14.10 5.50
N ASN A 240 -9.06 14.76 5.31
CA ASN A 240 -7.73 14.20 5.59
C ASN A 240 -7.60 13.63 7.01
N ALA A 241 -8.22 14.24 8.02
CA ALA A 241 -8.20 13.71 9.39
C ALA A 241 -8.88 12.33 9.53
N ARG A 242 -9.88 12.03 8.70
CA ARG A 242 -10.55 10.71 8.69
C ARG A 242 -9.63 9.65 8.07
N LEU A 243 -8.92 10.02 7.00
CA LEU A 243 -7.93 9.13 6.39
C LEU A 243 -6.87 8.68 7.38
N LEU A 244 -6.36 9.62 8.18
CA LEU A 244 -5.35 9.33 9.19
C LEU A 244 -5.84 8.34 10.23
N ARG A 245 -7.05 8.59 10.76
CA ARG A 245 -7.68 7.65 11.69
C ARG A 245 -7.91 6.29 11.03
N GLY A 246 -8.26 6.25 9.74
CA GLY A 246 -8.40 5.01 8.98
C GLY A 246 -7.12 4.19 8.98
N LEU A 247 -6.00 4.81 8.68
CA LEU A 247 -4.69 4.16 8.69
C LEU A 247 -4.28 3.69 10.11
N GLU A 248 -4.59 4.45 11.14
CA GLU A 248 -4.37 4.05 12.55
C GLU A 248 -5.22 2.83 12.94
N ILE A 249 -6.45 2.74 12.47
CA ILE A 249 -7.37 1.62 12.69
C ILE A 249 -6.91 0.35 11.93
N GLY A 250 -6.12 0.53 10.86
CA GLY A 250 -5.59 -0.59 10.08
C GLY A 250 -6.14 -0.67 8.66
N VAL A 251 -6.65 0.42 8.10
CA VAL A 251 -6.82 0.56 6.64
C VAL A 251 -5.46 0.42 5.99
N ASN A 252 -5.36 -0.39 4.93
CA ASN A 252 -4.09 -0.69 4.28
C ASN A 252 -3.64 0.43 3.35
N ASP A 253 -4.61 1.01 2.62
CA ASP A 253 -4.35 2.06 1.65
C ASP A 253 -5.59 2.92 1.41
N TYR A 254 -5.46 4.03 0.69
CA TYR A 254 -6.57 4.92 0.40
C TYR A 254 -6.50 5.55 -0.98
N LEU A 255 -7.65 5.99 -1.46
CA LEU A 255 -7.84 6.79 -2.67
C LEU A 255 -8.59 8.08 -2.33
N LEU A 256 -8.22 9.16 -3.00
CA LEU A 256 -8.94 10.43 -2.89
C LEU A 256 -9.93 10.60 -4.05
N ARG A 257 -11.08 11.18 -3.75
CA ARG A 257 -12.03 11.58 -4.79
C ARG A 257 -11.55 12.87 -5.48
N PRO A 258 -11.74 13.04 -6.80
CA PRO A 258 -12.28 12.06 -7.74
C PRO A 258 -11.30 10.90 -8.00
N VAL A 259 -11.75 9.66 -7.82
CA VAL A 259 -10.91 8.47 -7.96
C VAL A 259 -10.43 8.32 -9.41
N ASP A 260 -9.13 8.25 -9.64
CA ASP A 260 -8.55 7.93 -10.94
C ASP A 260 -8.68 6.43 -11.21
N SER A 261 -9.07 6.08 -12.44
CA SER A 261 -9.35 4.68 -12.81
C SER A 261 -8.10 3.80 -12.79
N ASN A 262 -6.96 4.33 -13.23
CA ASN A 262 -5.72 3.58 -13.29
C ASN A 262 -5.13 3.41 -11.88
N GLU A 263 -5.23 4.46 -11.05
CA GLU A 263 -4.82 4.39 -9.65
C GLU A 263 -5.65 3.37 -8.86
N LEU A 264 -6.97 3.32 -9.08
CA LEU A 264 -7.87 2.34 -8.45
C LEU A 264 -7.43 0.90 -8.79
N LEU A 265 -7.27 0.59 -10.08
CA LEU A 265 -6.88 -0.75 -10.53
C LEU A 265 -5.49 -1.14 -10.02
N ALA A 266 -4.53 -0.22 -10.07
CA ALA A 266 -3.17 -0.50 -9.63
C ALA A 266 -3.12 -0.76 -8.10
N ARG A 267 -3.86 0.03 -7.30
CA ARG A 267 -3.94 -0.20 -5.85
C ARG A 267 -4.70 -1.46 -5.49
N ALA A 268 -5.79 -1.77 -6.19
CA ALA A 268 -6.51 -3.04 -6.00
C ALA A 268 -5.58 -4.24 -6.23
N ARG A 269 -4.83 -4.25 -7.34
CA ARG A 269 -3.83 -5.30 -7.64
C ARG A 269 -2.75 -5.44 -6.58
N SER A 270 -2.28 -4.33 -6.01
CA SER A 270 -1.22 -4.36 -5.00
C SER A 270 -1.69 -4.87 -3.65
N GLN A 271 -3.00 -4.92 -3.41
CA GLN A 271 -3.59 -5.39 -2.15
C GLN A 271 -4.09 -6.84 -2.23
N ILE A 272 -4.35 -7.36 -3.43
CA ILE A 272 -4.74 -8.74 -3.72
C ILE A 272 -3.52 -9.60 -4.02
#